data_38017125560039c46f6e1e5c4b7047c9
#
_entry.id   38017125560039c46f6e1e5c4b7047c9
#
_cell.length_a   1.000
_cell.length_b   1.000
_cell.length_c   1.000
_cell.angle_alpha   90.00
_cell.angle_beta   90.00
_cell.angle_gamma   90.00
#
_symmetry.space_group_name_H-M   'P 1'
#
loop_
_entity.id
_entity.type
_entity.pdbx_description
1 polymer ?
#
loop_
_entity_poly.entity_id
_entity_poly.type
_entity_poly.pdbx_seq_one_letter_code
_entity_poly.pdbx_strand_id
1 'polypeptide(L)'
;MLIKAKTGDFRKEKTKVEEKEEEKIGEEGEGTNKRDFLKAVGAGLGIAGLGSLMGGQSFAEEKKGKYVIVITHGGNDPNRAIFGLLMAQVVADKGWGKVHIWMTLDGADLVNKKKAERIDSPIYKKFGNAFEIMKKIKDKGGWFGVCPPCAEYFGATGGDKYDWVELAGGDWLMKNMQDAWVLWI
;
A
#
# COMPACT_ATOMS: atom_id res chain seq x y z
N MET A 1 25.76 43.26 -6.45
CA MET A 1 25.29 43.30 -5.06
C MET A 1 25.12 41.87 -4.58
N LEU A 2 26.09 41.36 -3.84
CA LEU A 2 26.15 39.96 -3.40
C LEU A 2 25.48 39.85 -2.03
N ILE A 3 24.37 39.09 -1.95
CA ILE A 3 23.69 38.79 -0.69
C ILE A 3 24.36 37.52 -0.13
N LYS A 4 25.11 37.67 0.97
CA LYS A 4 25.62 36.55 1.77
C LYS A 4 24.47 35.94 2.58
N ALA A 5 24.09 34.69 2.30
CA ALA A 5 23.22 33.91 3.15
C ALA A 5 23.97 33.45 4.40
N LYS A 6 23.45 33.80 5.58
CA LYS A 6 23.92 33.30 6.88
C LYS A 6 23.48 31.81 7.00
N THR A 7 24.42 30.91 6.95
CA THR A 7 24.19 29.51 7.37
C THR A 7 24.16 29.47 8.89
N GLY A 8 22.95 29.48 9.45
CA GLY A 8 22.71 29.23 10.87
C GLY A 8 22.96 27.74 11.20
N ASP A 9 23.52 27.55 12.37
CA ASP A 9 24.04 26.30 12.93
C ASP A 9 22.89 25.29 13.25
N PHE A 10 22.46 24.56 12.22
CA PHE A 10 21.41 23.53 12.31
C PHE A 10 21.87 22.25 13.04
N ARG A 11 23.17 22.14 13.39
CA ARG A 11 23.73 20.92 13.99
C ARG A 11 23.54 20.84 15.52
N LYS A 12 23.38 21.96 16.19
CA LYS A 12 23.24 22.02 17.67
C LYS A 12 21.79 21.82 18.15
N GLU A 13 20.82 22.00 17.28
CA GLU A 13 19.43 21.82 17.65
C GLU A 13 18.99 20.34 17.59
N LYS A 14 19.59 19.56 16.69
CA LYS A 14 19.29 18.11 16.57
C LYS A 14 19.75 17.29 17.78
N THR A 15 20.92 17.58 18.33
CA THR A 15 21.47 16.85 19.48
C THR A 15 20.66 17.03 20.78
N LYS A 16 20.00 18.16 20.93
CA LYS A 16 19.20 18.45 22.14
C LYS A 16 17.81 17.80 22.14
N VAL A 17 17.30 17.44 20.97
CA VAL A 17 16.01 16.74 20.82
C VAL A 17 16.22 15.24 21.02
N GLU A 18 17.33 14.68 20.49
CA GLU A 18 17.66 13.26 20.63
C GLU A 18 17.99 12.88 22.10
N GLU A 19 18.72 13.72 22.86
CA GLU A 19 18.99 13.48 24.29
C GLU A 19 17.73 13.51 25.18
N LYS A 20 16.69 14.25 24.79
CA LYS A 20 15.42 14.29 25.56
C LYS A 20 14.47 13.12 25.26
N GLU A 21 14.61 12.48 24.12
CA GLU A 21 13.81 11.28 23.78
C GLU A 21 14.42 10.03 24.41
N GLU A 22 15.73 9.92 24.54
CA GLU A 22 16.38 8.78 25.22
C GLU A 22 16.11 8.76 26.75
N GLU A 23 15.98 9.92 27.41
CA GLU A 23 15.72 10.01 28.84
C GLU A 23 14.27 9.59 29.21
N LYS A 24 13.33 9.65 28.27
CA LYS A 24 11.92 9.24 28.49
C LYS A 24 11.65 7.75 28.30
N ILE A 25 12.55 7.01 27.65
CA ILE A 25 12.40 5.57 27.38
C ILE A 25 12.94 4.71 28.53
N GLY A 26 13.66 5.31 29.51
CA GLY A 26 14.31 4.63 30.61
C GLY A 26 13.45 4.35 31.86
N GLU A 27 12.24 4.90 32.00
CA GLU A 27 11.48 4.87 33.26
C GLU A 27 10.21 4.01 33.28
N GLU A 28 9.87 3.30 32.19
CA GLU A 28 8.72 2.36 32.20
C GLU A 28 9.15 0.92 31.88
N GLY A 29 9.76 0.27 32.86
CA GLY A 29 10.20 -1.12 32.73
C GLY A 29 10.33 -1.88 34.03
N GLU A 30 9.43 -1.69 35.02
CA GLU A 30 9.32 -2.65 36.12
C GLU A 30 8.64 -3.92 35.61
N GLY A 31 9.47 -4.91 35.34
CA GLY A 31 9.07 -6.23 34.89
C GLY A 31 8.21 -6.96 35.92
N THR A 32 6.94 -7.10 35.66
CA THR A 32 6.07 -8.05 36.38
C THR A 32 6.61 -9.45 36.16
N ASN A 33 7.11 -10.03 37.26
CA ASN A 33 7.71 -11.36 37.28
C ASN A 33 6.63 -12.40 36.90
N LYS A 34 6.91 -13.29 35.94
CA LYS A 34 6.00 -14.37 35.52
C LYS A 34 5.39 -15.18 36.68
N ARG A 35 6.07 -15.23 37.85
CA ARG A 35 5.58 -15.90 39.06
C ARG A 35 4.44 -15.16 39.75
N ASP A 36 4.39 -13.83 39.65
CA ASP A 36 3.35 -13.03 40.29
C ASP A 36 2.06 -13.01 39.45
N PHE A 37 2.19 -13.12 38.14
CA PHE A 37 1.05 -13.32 37.24
C PHE A 37 0.34 -14.65 37.48
N LEU A 38 1.10 -15.74 37.73
CA LEU A 38 0.51 -17.05 38.02
C LEU A 38 -0.14 -17.14 39.39
N LYS A 39 0.29 -16.33 40.37
CA LYS A 39 -0.36 -16.26 41.69
C LYS A 39 -1.67 -15.50 41.67
N ALA A 40 -1.79 -14.51 40.82
CA ALA A 40 -3.03 -13.70 40.64
C ALA A 40 -4.14 -14.53 39.97
N VAL A 41 -3.79 -15.48 39.10
CA VAL A 41 -4.76 -16.38 38.42
C VAL A 41 -5.23 -17.54 39.28
N GLY A 42 -4.47 -17.92 40.33
CA GLY A 42 -4.75 -19.08 41.19
C GLY A 42 -5.70 -18.84 42.36
N ALA A 43 -6.06 -17.62 42.71
CA ALA A 43 -6.80 -17.30 43.95
C ALA A 43 -8.30 -16.95 43.74
N GLY A 44 -8.90 -17.23 42.60
CA GLY A 44 -10.25 -16.82 42.27
C GLY A 44 -11.21 -17.89 41.71
N LEU A 45 -10.99 -19.17 41.99
CA LEU A 45 -11.94 -20.21 41.57
C LEU A 45 -12.95 -20.57 42.67
N GLY A 46 -13.90 -19.64 42.89
CA GLY A 46 -15.19 -19.95 43.50
C GLY A 46 -16.15 -20.46 42.43
N ILE A 47 -16.59 -21.71 42.56
CA ILE A 47 -17.51 -22.41 41.67
C ILE A 47 -18.91 -21.77 41.83
N ALA A 48 -19.30 -20.85 40.98
CA ALA A 48 -20.71 -20.50 40.71
C ALA A 48 -20.82 -19.79 39.36
N GLY A 49 -21.40 -20.40 38.35
CA GLY A 49 -21.77 -19.73 37.10
C GLY A 49 -21.11 -20.27 35.84
N LEU A 50 -21.29 -21.55 35.54
CA LEU A 50 -21.15 -22.06 34.18
C LEU A 50 -22.29 -21.51 33.30
N GLY A 51 -22.15 -20.34 32.77
CA GLY A 51 -23.17 -19.82 31.85
C GLY A 51 -22.95 -18.37 31.49
N SER A 52 -21.89 -18.01 30.75
CA SER A 52 -21.76 -16.79 29.97
C SER A 52 -20.29 -16.37 29.74
N LEU A 53 -19.39 -17.28 29.47
CA LEU A 53 -18.03 -16.96 29.05
C LEU A 53 -17.75 -17.44 27.61
N MET A 54 -18.80 -17.51 26.78
CA MET A 54 -18.62 -17.29 25.34
C MET A 54 -18.77 -15.80 25.06
N GLY A 55 -17.99 -14.99 25.75
CA GLY A 55 -17.66 -13.65 25.33
C GLY A 55 -17.00 -13.79 23.97
N GLY A 56 -17.77 -13.59 22.91
CA GLY A 56 -17.24 -13.49 21.57
C GLY A 56 -16.07 -12.53 21.62
N GLN A 57 -14.88 -13.04 21.38
CA GLN A 57 -13.80 -12.18 20.91
C GLN A 57 -14.38 -11.54 19.66
N SER A 58 -14.92 -10.33 19.81
CA SER A 58 -15.09 -9.44 18.68
C SER A 58 -13.68 -9.23 18.17
N PHE A 59 -13.27 -10.06 17.19
CA PHE A 59 -12.16 -9.69 16.34
C PHE A 59 -12.52 -8.30 15.88
N ALA A 60 -11.80 -7.29 16.37
CA ALA A 60 -11.97 -5.93 15.93
C ALA A 60 -11.93 -6.02 14.41
N GLU A 61 -13.03 -5.61 13.75
CA GLU A 61 -13.14 -5.69 12.30
C GLU A 61 -11.96 -4.92 11.76
N GLU A 62 -10.99 -5.63 11.17
CA GLU A 62 -9.73 -5.07 10.75
C GLU A 62 -10.08 -3.97 9.74
N LYS A 63 -9.86 -2.71 10.13
CA LYS A 63 -10.29 -1.56 9.36
C LYS A 63 -9.66 -1.66 7.98
N LYS A 64 -10.45 -2.04 6.98
CA LYS A 64 -9.99 -2.23 5.61
C LYS A 64 -9.35 -0.94 5.10
N GLY A 65 -8.10 -1.02 4.71
CA GLY A 65 -7.33 0.11 4.21
C GLY A 65 -7.73 0.54 2.80
N LYS A 66 -7.10 1.61 2.33
CA LYS A 66 -7.07 2.00 0.92
C LYS A 66 -5.63 1.91 0.45
N TYR A 67 -5.41 1.31 -0.70
CA TYR A 67 -4.09 1.11 -1.30
C TYR A 67 -4.06 1.77 -2.66
N VAL A 68 -3.09 2.65 -2.87
CA VAL A 68 -2.81 3.27 -4.18
C VAL A 68 -1.47 2.75 -4.67
N ILE A 69 -1.50 2.06 -5.79
CA ILE A 69 -0.29 1.52 -6.41
C ILE A 69 -0.05 2.30 -7.68
N VAL A 70 1.04 3.04 -7.68
CA VAL A 70 1.48 3.85 -8.82
C VAL A 70 2.48 3.03 -9.62
N ILE A 71 2.15 2.74 -10.88
CA ILE A 71 3.00 1.97 -11.79
C ILE A 71 3.54 2.90 -12.85
N THR A 72 4.87 3.04 -12.88
CA THR A 72 5.58 3.92 -13.81
C THR A 72 6.26 3.18 -14.97
N HIS A 73 6.31 1.86 -14.91
CA HIS A 73 6.95 0.99 -15.89
C HIS A 73 5.92 0.13 -16.62
N GLY A 74 6.18 -0.12 -17.89
CA GLY A 74 5.38 -0.96 -18.78
C GLY A 74 6.26 -1.95 -19.53
N GLY A 75 6.18 -1.94 -20.86
CA GLY A 75 7.00 -2.79 -21.71
C GLY A 75 8.51 -2.49 -21.67
N ASN A 76 8.90 -1.32 -21.20
CA ASN A 76 10.29 -0.91 -20.99
C ASN A 76 10.98 -1.66 -19.83
N ASP A 77 10.23 -1.99 -18.76
CA ASP A 77 10.69 -2.83 -17.65
C ASP A 77 9.53 -3.72 -17.18
N PRO A 78 9.29 -4.83 -17.88
CA PRO A 78 8.19 -5.73 -17.58
C PRO A 78 8.30 -6.39 -16.19
N ASN A 79 9.51 -6.52 -15.65
CA ASN A 79 9.68 -7.08 -14.30
C ASN A 79 9.09 -6.17 -13.24
N ARG A 80 9.35 -4.86 -13.31
CA ARG A 80 8.75 -3.88 -12.40
C ARG A 80 7.26 -3.73 -12.63
N ALA A 81 6.82 -3.65 -13.87
CA ALA A 81 5.42 -3.56 -14.22
C ALA A 81 4.60 -4.71 -13.62
N ILE A 82 5.04 -5.95 -13.86
CA ILE A 82 4.37 -7.15 -13.33
C ILE A 82 4.48 -7.20 -11.81
N PHE A 83 5.62 -6.85 -11.21
CA PHE A 83 5.74 -6.80 -9.75
C PHE A 83 4.71 -5.84 -9.12
N GLY A 84 4.52 -4.65 -9.69
CA GLY A 84 3.51 -3.70 -9.22
C GLY A 84 2.09 -4.26 -9.27
N LEU A 85 1.74 -4.91 -10.38
CA LEU A 85 0.46 -5.59 -10.53
C LEU A 85 0.28 -6.74 -9.53
N LEU A 86 1.32 -7.52 -9.27
CA LEU A 86 1.27 -8.61 -8.28
C LEU A 86 1.08 -8.08 -6.86
N MET A 87 1.69 -6.94 -6.50
CA MET A 87 1.43 -6.32 -5.19
C MET A 87 -0.03 -5.88 -5.07
N ALA A 88 -0.60 -5.29 -6.11
CA ALA A 88 -2.02 -4.97 -6.17
C ALA A 88 -2.90 -6.22 -6.03
N GLN A 89 -2.53 -7.29 -6.72
CA GLN A 89 -3.24 -8.56 -6.66
C GLN A 89 -3.23 -9.16 -5.25
N VAL A 90 -2.10 -9.12 -4.54
CA VAL A 90 -2.02 -9.60 -3.15
C VAL A 90 -3.00 -8.88 -2.25
N VAL A 91 -3.09 -7.54 -2.34
CA VAL A 91 -4.06 -6.76 -1.54
C VAL A 91 -5.50 -7.15 -1.87
N ALA A 92 -5.81 -7.30 -3.17
CA ALA A 92 -7.14 -7.71 -3.62
C ALA A 92 -7.48 -9.15 -3.18
N ASP A 93 -6.53 -10.08 -3.28
CA ASP A 93 -6.70 -11.49 -2.91
C ASP A 93 -6.94 -11.67 -1.40
N LYS A 94 -6.24 -10.88 -0.59
CA LYS A 94 -6.36 -10.91 0.86
C LYS A 94 -7.57 -10.10 1.38
N GLY A 95 -8.19 -9.29 0.53
CA GLY A 95 -9.31 -8.43 0.94
C GLY A 95 -8.91 -7.36 1.96
N TRP A 96 -7.64 -6.93 1.99
CA TRP A 96 -7.12 -5.96 2.96
C TRP A 96 -7.71 -4.56 2.79
N GLY A 97 -8.33 -4.29 1.64
CA GLY A 97 -9.00 -3.01 1.41
C GLY A 97 -9.25 -2.71 -0.06
N LYS A 98 -9.54 -1.43 -0.34
CA LYS A 98 -9.75 -0.95 -1.70
C LYS A 98 -8.41 -0.81 -2.42
N VAL A 99 -8.32 -1.38 -3.61
CA VAL A 99 -7.11 -1.32 -4.46
C VAL A 99 -7.35 -0.35 -5.60
N HIS A 100 -6.52 0.66 -5.70
CA HIS A 100 -6.48 1.61 -6.80
C HIS A 100 -5.12 1.52 -7.47
N ILE A 101 -5.11 1.22 -8.75
CA ILE A 101 -3.89 1.19 -9.56
C ILE A 101 -3.92 2.41 -10.48
N TRP A 102 -2.90 3.24 -10.41
CA TRP A 102 -2.73 4.40 -11.27
C TRP A 102 -1.46 4.26 -12.09
N MET A 103 -1.60 4.29 -13.42
CA MET A 103 -0.53 4.07 -14.36
C MET A 103 -0.12 5.39 -15.01
N THR A 104 1.19 5.62 -15.06
CA THR A 104 1.77 6.84 -15.61
C THR A 104 3.10 6.52 -16.30
N LEU A 105 3.62 7.49 -17.04
CA LEU A 105 4.84 7.29 -17.82
C LEU A 105 4.72 6.02 -18.69
N ASP A 106 5.76 5.20 -18.74
CA ASP A 106 5.75 3.94 -19.50
C ASP A 106 4.70 2.94 -18.98
N GLY A 107 4.25 3.06 -17.73
CA GLY A 107 3.15 2.27 -17.18
C GLY A 107 1.84 2.40 -17.94
N ALA A 108 1.66 3.46 -18.73
CA ALA A 108 0.49 3.63 -19.61
C ALA A 108 0.41 2.56 -20.72
N ASP A 109 1.50 1.88 -21.06
CA ASP A 109 1.48 0.75 -21.97
C ASP A 109 0.59 -0.41 -21.51
N LEU A 110 0.46 -0.57 -20.17
CA LEU A 110 -0.33 -1.64 -19.55
C LEU A 110 -1.82 -1.54 -19.87
N VAL A 111 -2.32 -0.34 -20.18
CA VAL A 111 -3.74 -0.16 -20.47
C VAL A 111 -4.07 -0.19 -21.96
N ASN A 112 -3.05 -0.29 -22.82
CA ASN A 112 -3.23 -0.45 -24.25
C ASN A 112 -3.54 -1.91 -24.58
N LYS A 113 -4.72 -2.19 -25.13
CA LYS A 113 -5.21 -3.54 -25.50
C LYS A 113 -4.23 -4.30 -26.42
N LYS A 114 -3.51 -3.58 -27.29
CA LYS A 114 -2.57 -4.19 -28.24
C LYS A 114 -1.23 -4.56 -27.61
N LYS A 115 -0.92 -4.03 -26.43
CA LYS A 115 0.38 -4.17 -25.77
C LYS A 115 0.32 -5.04 -24.53
N ALA A 116 -0.68 -4.86 -23.68
CA ALA A 116 -0.77 -5.48 -22.35
C ALA A 116 -0.62 -7.00 -22.35
N GLU A 117 -1.18 -7.69 -23.35
CA GLU A 117 -1.09 -9.14 -23.49
C GLU A 117 0.33 -9.63 -23.82
N ARG A 118 1.19 -8.72 -24.30
CA ARG A 118 2.58 -9.02 -24.68
C ARG A 118 3.57 -8.62 -23.58
N ILE A 119 3.10 -7.95 -22.54
CA ILE A 119 3.94 -7.54 -21.40
C ILE A 119 3.89 -8.68 -20.39
N ASP A 120 4.94 -9.48 -20.37
CA ASP A 120 5.16 -10.54 -19.41
C ASP A 120 6.55 -10.42 -18.78
N SER A 121 6.73 -11.04 -17.63
CA SER A 121 8.01 -11.04 -16.91
C SER A 121 8.60 -12.43 -16.88
N PRO A 122 9.86 -12.63 -17.31
CA PRO A 122 10.53 -13.91 -17.18
C PRO A 122 10.65 -14.38 -15.73
N ILE A 123 10.77 -13.43 -14.78
CA ILE A 123 10.84 -13.73 -13.33
C ILE A 123 9.49 -14.21 -12.80
N TYR A 124 8.41 -13.59 -13.26
CA TYR A 124 7.05 -13.82 -12.77
C TYR A 124 6.15 -14.58 -13.74
N LYS A 125 6.74 -15.30 -14.72
CA LYS A 125 6.04 -15.97 -15.80
C LYS A 125 4.86 -16.85 -15.37
N LYS A 126 4.96 -17.51 -14.22
CA LYS A 126 3.90 -18.36 -13.67
C LYS A 126 2.60 -17.64 -13.31
N PHE A 127 2.62 -16.31 -13.18
CA PHE A 127 1.45 -15.51 -12.81
C PHE A 127 0.65 -15.03 -14.03
N GLY A 128 1.23 -15.13 -15.23
CA GLY A 128 0.64 -14.66 -16.48
C GLY A 128 1.18 -13.31 -16.94
N ASN A 129 0.60 -12.80 -18.01
CA ASN A 129 0.92 -11.49 -18.57
C ASN A 129 0.19 -10.35 -17.82
N ALA A 130 0.51 -9.11 -18.17
CA ALA A 130 -0.07 -7.93 -17.51
C ALA A 130 -1.60 -7.90 -17.59
N PHE A 131 -2.18 -8.23 -18.75
CA PHE A 131 -3.63 -8.23 -18.92
C PHE A 131 -4.31 -9.25 -18.01
N GLU A 132 -3.80 -10.48 -17.94
CA GLU A 132 -4.36 -11.54 -17.10
C GLU A 132 -4.35 -11.16 -15.62
N ILE A 133 -3.26 -10.54 -15.15
CA ILE A 133 -3.14 -10.09 -13.75
C ILE A 133 -4.10 -8.93 -13.49
N MET A 134 -4.13 -7.92 -14.36
CA MET A 134 -5.04 -6.79 -14.23
C MET A 134 -6.51 -7.25 -14.21
N LYS A 135 -6.87 -8.20 -15.06
CA LYS A 135 -8.22 -8.77 -15.10
C LYS A 135 -8.60 -9.43 -13.77
N LYS A 136 -7.71 -10.22 -13.19
CA LYS A 136 -7.94 -10.84 -11.85
C LYS A 136 -8.17 -9.79 -10.77
N ILE A 137 -7.40 -8.69 -10.79
CA ILE A 137 -7.55 -7.60 -9.81
C ILE A 137 -8.89 -6.88 -10.02
N LYS A 138 -9.24 -6.58 -11.29
CA LYS A 138 -10.51 -5.95 -11.65
C LYS A 138 -11.71 -6.79 -11.20
N ASP A 139 -11.68 -8.09 -11.45
CA ASP A 139 -12.75 -9.01 -11.08
C ASP A 139 -12.98 -9.07 -9.54
N LYS A 140 -11.99 -8.65 -8.76
CA LYS A 140 -12.05 -8.47 -7.30
C LYS A 140 -12.37 -7.05 -6.85
N GLY A 141 -12.78 -6.18 -7.76
CA GLY A 141 -13.17 -4.80 -7.47
C GLY A 141 -12.03 -3.79 -7.45
N GLY A 142 -10.84 -4.15 -7.96
CA GLY A 142 -9.75 -3.20 -8.15
C GLY A 142 -10.10 -2.14 -9.19
N TRP A 143 -9.77 -0.89 -8.87
CA TRP A 143 -9.95 0.24 -9.76
C TRP A 143 -8.66 0.55 -10.51
N PHE A 144 -8.78 0.97 -11.77
CA PHE A 144 -7.66 1.27 -12.64
C PHE A 144 -7.84 2.65 -13.28
N GLY A 145 -6.79 3.46 -13.17
CA GLY A 145 -6.68 4.74 -13.83
C GLY A 145 -5.36 4.92 -14.54
N VAL A 146 -5.35 5.79 -15.53
CA VAL A 146 -4.15 6.15 -16.29
C VAL A 146 -4.04 7.65 -16.45
N CYS A 147 -2.82 8.17 -16.37
CA CYS A 147 -2.49 9.56 -16.62
C CYS A 147 -2.88 9.93 -18.07
N PRO A 148 -3.75 10.96 -18.30
CA PRO A 148 -4.26 11.27 -19.63
C PRO A 148 -3.19 11.54 -20.68
N PRO A 149 -2.20 12.45 -20.47
CA PRO A 149 -1.15 12.67 -21.47
C PRO A 149 -0.27 11.44 -21.71
N CYS A 150 -0.06 10.57 -20.70
CA CYS A 150 0.67 9.33 -20.89
C CYS A 150 -0.15 8.35 -21.75
N ALA A 151 -1.45 8.22 -21.48
CA ALA A 151 -2.33 7.38 -22.29
C ALA A 151 -2.35 7.82 -23.76
N GLU A 152 -2.38 9.11 -24.02
CA GLU A 152 -2.32 9.67 -25.38
C GLU A 152 -0.98 9.33 -26.05
N TYR A 153 0.14 9.58 -25.37
CA TYR A 153 1.48 9.31 -25.90
C TYR A 153 1.69 7.83 -26.25
N PHE A 154 1.19 6.91 -25.41
CA PHE A 154 1.32 5.47 -25.63
C PHE A 154 0.19 4.86 -26.46
N GLY A 155 -0.71 5.68 -27.04
CA GLY A 155 -1.83 5.23 -27.88
C GLY A 155 -2.86 4.40 -27.12
N ALA A 156 -3.00 4.65 -25.83
CA ALA A 156 -3.95 3.97 -24.94
C ALA A 156 -5.20 4.84 -24.70
N THR A 157 -5.81 5.32 -25.81
CA THR A 157 -7.01 6.16 -25.76
C THR A 157 -8.15 5.54 -26.58
N GLY A 158 -9.36 6.04 -26.39
CA GLY A 158 -10.53 5.57 -27.14
C GLY A 158 -10.69 4.05 -27.07
N GLY A 159 -10.90 3.43 -28.21
CA GLY A 159 -11.10 1.98 -28.35
C GLY A 159 -9.87 1.11 -28.08
N ASP A 160 -8.68 1.67 -28.07
CA ASP A 160 -7.44 0.95 -27.79
C ASP A 160 -7.16 0.81 -26.28
N LYS A 161 -7.88 1.53 -25.44
CA LYS A 161 -7.85 1.41 -23.97
C LYS A 161 -8.92 0.43 -23.50
N TYR A 162 -8.66 -0.30 -22.42
CA TYR A 162 -9.70 -1.11 -21.77
C TYR A 162 -10.81 -0.21 -21.21
N ASP A 163 -12.07 -0.60 -21.43
CA ASP A 163 -13.25 0.22 -21.07
C ASP A 163 -13.40 0.42 -19.57
N TRP A 164 -12.84 -0.48 -18.77
CA TRP A 164 -12.81 -0.42 -17.30
C TRP A 164 -11.63 0.38 -16.73
N VAL A 165 -10.77 0.96 -17.56
CA VAL A 165 -9.71 1.88 -17.14
C VAL A 165 -10.18 3.32 -17.34
N GLU A 166 -10.02 4.15 -16.33
CA GLU A 166 -10.42 5.56 -16.37
C GLU A 166 -9.22 6.46 -16.70
N LEU A 167 -9.48 7.56 -17.39
CA LEU A 167 -8.50 8.65 -17.50
C LEU A 167 -8.53 9.44 -16.20
N ALA A 168 -7.45 9.42 -15.44
CA ALA A 168 -7.35 10.03 -14.13
C ALA A 168 -6.09 10.91 -14.05
N GLY A 169 -6.29 12.20 -13.86
CA GLY A 169 -5.21 13.18 -13.75
C GLY A 169 -4.49 13.17 -12.40
N GLY A 170 -3.49 14.05 -12.27
CA GLY A 170 -2.73 14.20 -11.04
C GLY A 170 -3.56 14.65 -9.84
N ASP A 171 -4.63 15.42 -10.07
CA ASP A 171 -5.62 15.80 -9.05
C ASP A 171 -6.30 14.60 -8.42
N TRP A 172 -6.72 13.63 -9.23
CA TRP A 172 -7.25 12.36 -8.75
C TRP A 172 -6.22 11.62 -7.87
N LEU A 173 -4.97 11.53 -8.34
CA LEU A 173 -3.91 10.86 -7.62
C LEU A 173 -3.68 11.51 -6.26
N MET A 174 -3.44 12.82 -6.23
CA MET A 174 -3.14 13.55 -4.99
C MET A 174 -4.27 13.42 -3.97
N LYS A 175 -5.53 13.49 -4.40
CA LYS A 175 -6.70 13.31 -3.55
C LYS A 175 -6.77 11.88 -2.96
N ASN A 176 -6.44 10.87 -3.76
CA ASN A 176 -6.55 9.48 -3.34
C ASN A 176 -5.37 8.99 -2.51
N MET A 177 -4.24 9.69 -2.53
CA MET A 177 -3.07 9.36 -1.70
C MET A 177 -3.24 9.79 -0.24
N GLN A 178 -4.10 10.77 0.07
CA GLN A 178 -4.21 11.38 1.41
C GLN A 178 -4.51 10.38 2.53
N ASP A 179 -5.35 9.36 2.26
CA ASP A 179 -5.75 8.36 3.25
C ASP A 179 -5.41 6.94 2.80
N ALA A 180 -4.31 6.77 2.08
CA ALA A 180 -3.95 5.50 1.48
C ALA A 180 -2.54 5.05 1.84
N TRP A 181 -2.33 3.74 1.84
CA TRP A 181 -1.01 3.16 1.71
C TRP A 181 -0.58 3.29 0.25
N VAL A 182 0.54 3.95 0.01
CA VAL A 182 1.03 4.22 -1.34
C VAL A 182 2.26 3.40 -1.64
N LEU A 183 2.22 2.66 -2.75
CA LEU A 183 3.37 1.96 -3.30
C LEU A 183 3.68 2.56 -4.68
N TRP A 184 4.91 3.03 -4.85
CA TRP A 184 5.39 3.62 -6.09
C TRP A 184 6.42 2.70 -6.74
N ILE A 185 6.16 2.24 -7.98
CA ILE A 185 6.97 1.25 -8.71
C ILE A 185 7.26 1.71 -10.14
#